data_8665871fd6cef34fccb0e549926a54e8
#
_entry.id   8665871fd6cef34fccb0e549926a54e8
#
_cell.length_a   1.000
_cell.length_b   1.000
_cell.length_c   1.000
_cell.angle_alpha   90.00
_cell.angle_beta   90.00
_cell.angle_gamma   90.00
#
_symmetry.space_group_name_H-M   'P 1'
#
loop_
_entity.id
_entity.type
_entity.pdbx_description
1 polymer ?
#
loop_
_entity_poly.entity_id
_entity_poly.type
_entity_poly.pdbx_seq_one_letter_code
_entity_poly.pdbx_strand_id
1 'polypeptide(L)'
;THAGIEDLHMLLECRFFPDYIILPKTESAAHLQIVDSLIMMAGSYFRLIGIIESVVRLNAVESIADATPRLCGLMFGAADMAADIGATPAWEPLALARARIVAACAMKGLLAIDAPFFDIGDFSGLKEETLQALSFGFSAKSAIHPAQISVINAAFTPTTAEINHARAVLTENAKGVGI
;
A
#
# COMPACT_ATOMS: atom_id res chain seq x y z
N THR A 1 13.83 -6.81 -14.21
CA THR A 1 14.03 -6.71 -15.70
C THR A 1 15.18 -5.77 -16.01
N HIS A 2 15.82 -5.90 -17.17
CA HIS A 2 16.89 -5.00 -17.65
C HIS A 2 16.39 -3.54 -17.66
N ALA A 3 15.23 -3.30 -18.26
CA ALA A 3 14.60 -1.98 -18.31
C ALA A 3 14.40 -1.35 -16.92
N GLY A 4 13.93 -2.12 -15.93
CA GLY A 4 13.76 -1.58 -14.58
C GLY A 4 15.06 -1.20 -13.86
N ILE A 5 16.20 -1.82 -14.24
CA ILE A 5 17.52 -1.41 -13.76
C ILE A 5 17.95 -0.10 -14.43
N GLU A 6 17.71 0.03 -15.74
CA GLU A 6 17.99 1.26 -16.48
C GLU A 6 17.15 2.43 -15.97
N ASP A 7 15.86 2.22 -15.72
CA ASP A 7 14.96 3.23 -15.14
C ASP A 7 15.46 3.68 -13.76
N LEU A 8 15.85 2.74 -12.90
CA LEU A 8 16.39 3.05 -11.59
C LEU A 8 17.71 3.82 -11.70
N HIS A 9 18.59 3.41 -12.63
CA HIS A 9 19.86 4.11 -12.86
C HIS A 9 19.63 5.56 -13.30
N MET A 10 18.75 5.76 -14.30
CA MET A 10 18.36 7.10 -14.74
C MET A 10 17.79 7.96 -13.59
N LEU A 11 16.95 7.37 -12.74
CA LEU A 11 16.37 8.05 -11.59
C LEU A 11 17.44 8.46 -10.57
N LEU A 12 18.44 7.60 -10.33
CA LEU A 12 19.54 7.87 -9.39
C LEU A 12 20.51 8.93 -9.93
N GLU A 13 20.64 9.08 -11.25
CA GLU A 13 21.44 10.14 -11.89
C GLU A 13 20.70 11.47 -11.99
N CYS A 14 19.37 11.48 -11.89
CA CYS A 14 18.57 12.70 -11.93
C CYS A 14 18.82 13.58 -10.70
N ARG A 15 18.82 14.91 -10.92
CA ARG A 15 18.87 15.91 -9.82
C ARG A 15 17.54 16.08 -9.09
N PHE A 16 16.49 15.43 -9.58
CA PHE A 16 15.16 15.43 -8.95
C PHE A 16 15.02 14.16 -8.12
N PHE A 17 14.81 14.33 -6.83
CA PHE A 17 14.69 13.23 -5.88
C PHE A 17 13.25 13.15 -5.39
N PRO A 18 12.45 12.14 -5.84
CA PRO A 18 11.14 11.90 -5.28
C PRO A 18 11.26 11.36 -3.85
N ASP A 19 10.26 11.60 -3.01
CA ASP A 19 10.22 11.05 -1.66
C ASP A 19 10.00 9.53 -1.69
N TYR A 20 9.26 9.02 -2.68
CA TYR A 20 8.85 7.63 -2.80
C TYR A 20 9.06 7.08 -4.21
N ILE A 21 9.47 5.82 -4.28
CA ILE A 21 9.47 5.02 -5.51
C ILE A 21 8.47 3.88 -5.32
N ILE A 22 7.52 3.75 -6.25
CA ILE A 22 6.61 2.62 -6.32
C ILE A 22 7.22 1.57 -7.25
N LEU A 23 7.48 0.38 -6.70
CA LEU A 23 8.06 -0.74 -7.44
C LEU A 23 6.96 -1.71 -7.86
N PRO A 24 6.61 -1.76 -9.15
CA PRO A 24 5.75 -2.81 -9.66
C PRO A 24 6.50 -4.15 -9.62
N LYS A 25 5.74 -5.23 -9.64
CA LYS A 25 6.29 -6.59 -9.72
C LYS A 25 7.35 -6.88 -8.66
N THR A 26 7.07 -6.47 -7.41
CA THR A 26 7.95 -6.76 -6.27
C THR A 26 7.99 -8.27 -6.01
N GLU A 27 9.06 -8.94 -6.43
CA GLU A 27 9.10 -10.41 -6.53
C GLU A 27 9.46 -11.11 -5.22
N SER A 28 10.34 -10.51 -4.41
CA SER A 28 10.87 -11.12 -3.20
C SER A 28 11.55 -10.09 -2.30
N ALA A 29 11.88 -10.49 -1.08
CA ALA A 29 12.74 -9.70 -0.19
C ALA A 29 14.09 -9.38 -0.83
N ALA A 30 14.73 -10.34 -1.49
CA ALA A 30 16.02 -10.15 -2.16
C ALA A 30 15.94 -9.08 -3.27
N HIS A 31 14.81 -9.02 -4.01
CA HIS A 31 14.61 -7.96 -5.01
C HIS A 31 14.65 -6.56 -4.37
N LEU A 32 13.93 -6.37 -3.26
CA LEU A 32 13.94 -5.09 -2.53
C LEU A 32 15.31 -4.76 -1.93
N GLN A 33 16.03 -5.75 -1.42
CA GLN A 33 17.39 -5.56 -0.86
C GLN A 33 18.41 -5.13 -1.92
N ILE A 34 18.28 -5.66 -3.14
CA ILE A 34 19.11 -5.22 -4.29
C ILE A 34 18.80 -3.75 -4.63
N VAL A 35 17.53 -3.39 -4.73
CA VAL A 35 17.11 -2.00 -5.01
C VAL A 35 17.58 -1.06 -3.89
N ASP A 36 17.43 -1.45 -2.64
CA ASP A 36 17.90 -0.67 -1.48
C ASP A 36 19.42 -0.46 -1.53
N SER A 37 20.18 -1.49 -1.86
CA SER A 37 21.65 -1.40 -2.00
C SER A 37 22.06 -0.42 -3.09
N LEU A 38 21.38 -0.43 -4.24
CA LEU A 38 21.64 0.51 -5.34
C LEU A 38 21.32 1.95 -4.93
N ILE A 39 20.19 2.18 -4.25
CA ILE A 39 19.80 3.50 -3.73
C ILE A 39 20.84 4.00 -2.71
N MET A 40 21.28 3.13 -1.81
CA MET A 40 22.29 3.45 -0.80
C MET A 40 23.63 3.81 -1.43
N MET A 41 24.11 3.03 -2.41
CA MET A 41 25.35 3.29 -3.13
C MET A 41 25.33 4.62 -3.87
N ALA A 42 24.18 5.05 -4.36
CA ALA A 42 24.00 6.35 -5.01
C ALA A 42 23.85 7.52 -4.01
N GLY A 43 23.90 7.27 -2.69
CA GLY A 43 23.72 8.29 -1.66
C GLY A 43 22.30 8.88 -1.60
N SER A 44 21.32 8.15 -2.11
CA SER A 44 19.91 8.61 -2.19
C SER A 44 19.08 8.10 -1.02
N TYR A 45 17.96 8.81 -0.73
CA TYR A 45 17.13 8.56 0.46
C TYR A 45 15.68 8.22 0.12
N PHE A 46 15.39 7.72 -1.07
CA PHE A 46 14.04 7.34 -1.47
C PHE A 46 13.48 6.27 -0.53
N ARG A 47 12.19 6.39 -0.24
CA ARG A 47 11.42 5.31 0.39
C ARG A 47 10.77 4.45 -0.69
N LEU A 48 10.51 3.19 -0.37
CA LEU A 48 9.97 2.22 -1.31
C LEU A 48 8.53 1.86 -0.95
N ILE A 49 7.70 1.71 -1.98
CA ILE A 49 6.38 1.08 -1.90
C ILE A 49 6.39 -0.10 -2.88
N GLY A 50 6.18 -1.31 -2.38
CA GLY A 50 6.13 -2.50 -3.23
C GLY A 50 4.71 -2.83 -3.68
N ILE A 51 4.50 -3.23 -4.96
CA ILE A 51 3.20 -3.71 -5.42
C ILE A 51 3.16 -5.24 -5.32
N ILE A 52 2.13 -5.76 -4.64
CA ILE A 52 1.81 -7.19 -4.53
C ILE A 52 0.65 -7.49 -5.47
N GLU A 53 0.94 -8.19 -6.55
CA GLU A 53 0.03 -8.34 -7.68
C GLU A 53 0.00 -9.75 -8.29
N SER A 54 0.54 -10.76 -7.57
CA SER A 54 0.45 -12.17 -7.97
C SER A 54 0.48 -13.10 -6.76
N VAL A 55 0.02 -14.34 -6.96
CA VAL A 55 -0.03 -15.37 -5.91
C VAL A 55 1.35 -15.70 -5.37
N VAL A 56 2.36 -15.78 -6.24
CA VAL A 56 3.74 -16.05 -5.82
C VAL A 56 4.25 -14.95 -4.87
N ARG A 57 3.98 -13.69 -5.19
CA ARG A 57 4.36 -12.54 -4.36
C ARG A 57 3.55 -12.45 -3.08
N LEU A 58 2.26 -12.78 -3.16
CA LEU A 58 1.40 -12.87 -1.99
C LEU A 58 1.90 -13.95 -1.01
N ASN A 59 2.41 -15.08 -1.51
CA ASN A 59 2.98 -16.12 -0.66
C ASN A 59 4.30 -15.71 0.01
N ALA A 60 4.96 -14.70 -0.49
CA ALA A 60 6.18 -14.13 0.07
C ALA A 60 5.96 -12.80 0.81
N VAL A 61 4.70 -12.36 1.01
CA VAL A 61 4.37 -11.00 1.43
C VAL A 61 4.96 -10.64 2.80
N GLU A 62 5.02 -11.57 3.74
CA GLU A 62 5.59 -11.34 5.07
C GLU A 62 7.12 -11.11 4.99
N SER A 63 7.82 -11.88 4.16
CA SER A 63 9.25 -11.69 3.93
C SER A 63 9.54 -10.41 3.11
N ILE A 64 8.68 -10.06 2.17
CA ILE A 64 8.74 -8.81 1.43
C ILE A 64 8.55 -7.62 2.39
N ALA A 65 7.58 -7.69 3.31
CA ALA A 65 7.33 -6.65 4.30
C ALA A 65 8.53 -6.40 5.24
N ASP A 66 9.38 -7.40 5.45
CA ASP A 66 10.57 -7.32 6.30
C ASP A 66 11.89 -7.10 5.52
N ALA A 67 11.82 -6.82 4.24
CA ALA A 67 12.99 -6.87 3.37
C ALA A 67 14.02 -5.77 3.64
N THR A 68 13.57 -4.55 3.93
CA THR A 68 14.44 -3.37 4.10
C THR A 68 13.73 -2.28 4.90
N PRO A 69 14.48 -1.51 5.72
CA PRO A 69 13.91 -0.36 6.44
C PRO A 69 13.46 0.79 5.52
N ARG A 70 13.83 0.78 4.23
CA ARG A 70 13.36 1.74 3.22
C ARG A 70 11.92 1.48 2.79
N LEU A 71 11.45 0.25 2.94
CA LEU A 71 10.06 -0.08 2.60
C LEU A 71 9.12 0.61 3.58
N CYS A 72 8.18 1.39 3.06
CA CYS A 72 7.22 2.13 3.87
C CYS A 72 5.77 1.73 3.61
N GLY A 73 5.52 0.94 2.58
CA GLY A 73 4.18 0.47 2.27
C GLY A 73 4.15 -0.67 1.26
N LEU A 74 3.05 -1.41 1.28
CA LEU A 74 2.69 -2.36 0.24
C LEU A 74 1.38 -1.92 -0.41
N MET A 75 1.35 -1.94 -1.73
CA MET A 75 0.19 -1.61 -2.55
C MET A 75 -0.38 -2.88 -3.15
N PHE A 76 -1.70 -3.02 -3.14
CA PHE A 76 -2.38 -4.13 -3.76
C PHE A 76 -2.59 -3.90 -5.25
N GLY A 77 -2.14 -4.83 -6.11
CA GLY A 77 -2.35 -4.84 -7.54
C GLY A 77 -3.52 -5.76 -7.92
N ALA A 78 -4.76 -5.28 -7.75
CA ALA A 78 -5.96 -6.12 -7.87
C ALA A 78 -6.20 -6.68 -9.27
N ALA A 79 -5.91 -5.92 -10.33
CA ALA A 79 -6.14 -6.36 -11.71
C ALA A 79 -5.22 -7.54 -12.08
N ASP A 80 -3.92 -7.40 -11.82
CA ASP A 80 -2.95 -8.45 -12.12
C ASP A 80 -3.14 -9.68 -11.21
N MET A 81 -3.48 -9.46 -9.92
CA MET A 81 -3.82 -10.55 -9.00
C MET A 81 -5.05 -11.32 -9.48
N ALA A 82 -6.10 -10.64 -9.91
CA ALA A 82 -7.31 -11.28 -10.45
C ALA A 82 -6.99 -12.10 -11.70
N ALA A 83 -6.18 -11.56 -12.61
CA ALA A 83 -5.73 -12.28 -13.80
C ALA A 83 -4.90 -13.52 -13.43
N ASP A 84 -4.00 -13.41 -12.45
CA ASP A 84 -3.12 -14.50 -12.01
C ASP A 84 -3.91 -15.69 -11.41
N ILE A 85 -5.01 -15.42 -10.69
CA ILE A 85 -5.87 -16.46 -10.11
C ILE A 85 -7.06 -16.87 -11.01
N GLY A 86 -7.22 -16.22 -12.18
CA GLY A 86 -8.34 -16.49 -13.09
C GLY A 86 -9.70 -16.02 -12.58
N ALA A 87 -9.73 -14.96 -11.76
CA ALA A 87 -10.95 -14.40 -11.17
C ALA A 87 -11.31 -13.03 -11.76
N THR A 88 -12.51 -12.54 -11.41
CA THR A 88 -12.88 -11.14 -11.66
C THR A 88 -12.18 -10.22 -10.65
N PRO A 89 -11.87 -8.95 -11.01
CA PRO A 89 -11.25 -7.99 -10.10
C PRO A 89 -12.27 -7.39 -9.12
N ALA A 90 -13.20 -8.21 -8.61
CA ALA A 90 -14.18 -7.85 -7.61
C ALA A 90 -13.62 -8.00 -6.18
N TRP A 91 -14.36 -7.50 -5.20
CA TRP A 91 -13.91 -7.52 -3.81
C TRP A 91 -13.78 -8.94 -3.26
N GLU A 92 -14.83 -9.75 -3.39
CA GLU A 92 -14.95 -11.05 -2.75
C GLU A 92 -13.87 -12.05 -3.18
N PRO A 93 -13.57 -12.24 -4.48
CA PRO A 93 -12.49 -13.14 -4.91
C PRO A 93 -11.11 -12.74 -4.40
N LEU A 94 -10.92 -11.45 -4.14
CA LEU A 94 -9.63 -10.86 -3.76
C LEU A 94 -9.50 -10.54 -2.26
N ALA A 95 -10.54 -10.82 -1.46
CA ALA A 95 -10.57 -10.49 -0.04
C ALA A 95 -9.43 -11.16 0.74
N LEU A 96 -9.10 -12.42 0.43
CA LEU A 96 -7.99 -13.12 1.09
C LEU A 96 -6.64 -12.44 0.80
N ALA A 97 -6.40 -12.02 -0.44
CA ALA A 97 -5.17 -11.33 -0.81
C ALA A 97 -5.05 -10.00 -0.07
N ARG A 98 -6.14 -9.23 0.00
CA ARG A 98 -6.21 -7.98 0.77
C ARG A 98 -5.90 -8.22 2.25
N ALA A 99 -6.53 -9.22 2.87
CA ALA A 99 -6.32 -9.54 4.29
C ALA A 99 -4.86 -9.86 4.59
N ARG A 100 -4.21 -10.65 3.74
CA ARG A 100 -2.80 -11.02 3.91
C ARG A 100 -1.86 -9.81 3.79
N ILE A 101 -2.09 -8.93 2.82
CA ILE A 101 -1.30 -7.70 2.65
C ILE A 101 -1.45 -6.81 3.87
N VAL A 102 -2.67 -6.58 4.35
CA VAL A 102 -2.93 -5.77 5.55
C VAL A 102 -2.23 -6.37 6.77
N ALA A 103 -2.33 -7.68 6.98
CA ALA A 103 -1.68 -8.36 8.10
C ALA A 103 -0.15 -8.23 8.05
N ALA A 104 0.45 -8.42 6.87
CA ALA A 104 1.90 -8.26 6.68
C ALA A 104 2.36 -6.81 6.93
N CYS A 105 1.58 -5.83 6.45
CA CYS A 105 1.84 -4.41 6.73
C CYS A 105 1.76 -4.10 8.23
N ALA A 106 0.72 -4.58 8.91
CA ALA A 106 0.52 -4.35 10.35
C ALA A 106 1.68 -4.92 11.19
N MET A 107 2.21 -6.09 10.85
CA MET A 107 3.37 -6.70 11.52
C MET A 107 4.61 -5.79 11.54
N LYS A 108 4.78 -4.96 10.52
CA LYS A 108 5.98 -4.14 10.30
C LYS A 108 5.72 -2.64 10.38
N GLY A 109 4.50 -2.22 10.70
CA GLY A 109 4.13 -0.80 10.74
C GLY A 109 4.19 -0.12 9.37
N LEU A 110 3.95 -0.86 8.30
CA LEU A 110 3.92 -0.35 6.93
C LEU A 110 2.53 0.18 6.56
N LEU A 111 2.48 1.07 5.59
CA LEU A 111 1.23 1.50 4.98
C LEU A 111 0.66 0.37 4.12
N ALA A 112 -0.58 -0.02 4.36
CA ALA A 112 -1.36 -0.87 3.46
C ALA A 112 -2.14 0.03 2.50
N ILE A 113 -1.88 -0.08 1.20
CA ILE A 113 -2.48 0.76 0.15
C ILE A 113 -3.35 -0.14 -0.74
N ASP A 114 -4.67 0.10 -0.76
CA ASP A 114 -5.58 -0.69 -1.61
C ASP A 114 -5.45 -0.30 -3.09
N ALA A 115 -5.93 -1.19 -3.95
CA ALA A 115 -5.97 -1.03 -5.40
C ALA A 115 -6.83 0.16 -5.82
N PRO A 116 -6.64 0.70 -7.05
CA PRO A 116 -7.52 1.72 -7.57
C PRO A 116 -8.91 1.16 -7.88
N PHE A 117 -9.91 2.05 -7.86
CA PHE A 117 -11.25 1.77 -8.36
C PHE A 117 -11.30 2.11 -9.86
N PHE A 118 -11.68 1.15 -10.69
CA PHE A 118 -11.49 1.27 -12.14
C PHE A 118 -12.60 2.04 -12.86
N ASP A 119 -13.82 2.09 -12.31
CA ASP A 119 -14.89 2.93 -12.89
C ASP A 119 -14.75 4.38 -12.44
N ILE A 120 -14.15 5.21 -13.31
CA ILE A 120 -13.87 6.62 -13.03
C ILE A 120 -15.17 7.42 -12.85
N GLY A 121 -16.27 6.98 -13.43
CA GLY A 121 -17.56 7.68 -13.40
C GLY A 121 -18.42 7.34 -12.17
N ASP A 122 -18.17 6.22 -11.52
CA ASP A 122 -18.97 5.77 -10.38
C ASP A 122 -18.36 6.21 -9.04
N PHE A 123 -18.66 7.44 -8.62
CA PHE A 123 -18.22 7.98 -7.33
C PHE A 123 -18.89 7.32 -6.12
N SER A 124 -20.09 6.74 -6.29
CA SER A 124 -20.78 6.01 -5.22
C SER A 124 -20.07 4.71 -4.91
N GLY A 125 -19.78 3.91 -5.94
CA GLY A 125 -19.04 2.66 -5.81
C GLY A 125 -17.60 2.90 -5.32
N LEU A 126 -16.93 3.94 -5.80
CA LEU A 126 -15.63 4.36 -5.28
C LEU A 126 -15.68 4.62 -3.77
N LYS A 127 -16.68 5.37 -3.29
CA LYS A 127 -16.85 5.66 -1.87
C LYS A 127 -17.09 4.39 -1.06
N GLU A 128 -17.99 3.53 -1.52
CA GLU A 128 -18.33 2.27 -0.86
C GLU A 128 -17.10 1.36 -0.74
N GLU A 129 -16.38 1.14 -1.84
CA GLU A 129 -15.17 0.32 -1.83
C GLU A 129 -14.07 0.94 -0.98
N THR A 130 -13.94 2.28 -0.95
CA THR A 130 -12.95 2.96 -0.11
C THR A 130 -13.25 2.78 1.38
N LEU A 131 -14.52 2.90 1.79
CA LEU A 131 -14.95 2.64 3.17
C LEU A 131 -14.76 1.16 3.55
N GLN A 132 -15.01 0.25 2.62
CA GLN A 132 -14.75 -1.17 2.82
C GLN A 132 -13.25 -1.44 2.99
N ALA A 133 -12.38 -0.82 2.19
CA ALA A 133 -10.94 -0.91 2.33
C ALA A 133 -10.47 -0.37 3.69
N LEU A 134 -10.98 0.78 4.13
CA LEU A 134 -10.70 1.34 5.45
C LEU A 134 -11.10 0.37 6.57
N SER A 135 -12.31 -0.19 6.52
CA SER A 135 -12.79 -1.16 7.52
C SER A 135 -11.97 -2.45 7.53
N PHE A 136 -11.34 -2.78 6.41
CA PHE A 136 -10.50 -3.96 6.24
C PHE A 136 -9.07 -3.77 6.77
N GLY A 137 -8.69 -2.52 7.09
CA GLY A 137 -7.39 -2.16 7.68
C GLY A 137 -6.41 -1.50 6.71
N PHE A 138 -6.84 -1.15 5.50
CA PHE A 138 -6.02 -0.31 4.63
C PHE A 138 -5.94 1.12 5.19
N SER A 139 -4.81 1.75 5.01
CA SER A 139 -4.55 3.13 5.43
C SER A 139 -4.57 4.13 4.26
N ALA A 140 -4.64 3.63 3.04
CA ALA A 140 -4.72 4.43 1.82
C ALA A 140 -5.33 3.62 0.67
N LYS A 141 -5.70 4.31 -0.40
CA LYS A 141 -6.18 3.71 -1.66
C LYS A 141 -5.58 4.45 -2.84
N SER A 142 -5.18 3.71 -3.87
CA SER A 142 -4.66 4.30 -5.11
C SER A 142 -5.76 5.00 -5.89
N ALA A 143 -5.43 6.09 -6.57
CA ALA A 143 -6.30 6.77 -7.52
C ALA A 143 -5.69 6.69 -8.92
N ILE A 144 -6.51 6.43 -9.93
CA ILE A 144 -6.10 6.43 -11.35
C ILE A 144 -6.63 7.68 -12.09
N HIS A 145 -7.41 8.53 -11.42
CA HIS A 145 -7.91 9.77 -11.97
C HIS A 145 -8.00 10.85 -10.86
N PRO A 146 -7.64 12.12 -11.15
CA PRO A 146 -7.68 13.20 -10.16
C PRO A 146 -9.04 13.41 -9.49
N ALA A 147 -10.15 13.17 -10.20
CA ALA A 147 -11.50 13.30 -9.66
C ALA A 147 -11.80 12.32 -8.50
N GLN A 148 -11.04 11.23 -8.38
CA GLN A 148 -11.20 10.24 -7.30
C GLN A 148 -10.59 10.71 -5.97
N ILE A 149 -9.62 11.63 -6.01
CA ILE A 149 -8.80 12.01 -4.86
C ILE A 149 -9.65 12.57 -3.71
N SER A 150 -10.61 13.44 -4.01
CA SER A 150 -11.46 14.05 -2.99
C SER A 150 -12.33 13.03 -2.25
N VAL A 151 -12.86 12.04 -2.98
CA VAL A 151 -13.71 10.96 -2.41
C VAL A 151 -12.86 10.06 -1.52
N ILE A 152 -11.69 9.65 -2.01
CA ILE A 152 -10.76 8.80 -1.26
C ILE A 152 -10.31 9.52 0.03
N ASN A 153 -9.85 10.75 -0.09
CA ASN A 153 -9.38 11.52 1.07
C ASN A 153 -10.49 11.73 2.11
N ALA A 154 -11.72 12.00 1.67
CA ALA A 154 -12.85 12.16 2.59
C ALA A 154 -13.14 10.88 3.37
N ALA A 155 -13.02 9.70 2.75
CA ALA A 155 -13.24 8.41 3.40
C ALA A 155 -12.15 8.06 4.43
N PHE A 156 -10.89 8.40 4.16
CA PHE A 156 -9.76 8.14 5.08
C PHE A 156 -9.54 9.26 6.11
N THR A 157 -10.29 10.38 6.03
CA THR A 157 -10.19 11.45 7.02
C THR A 157 -11.12 11.17 8.20
N PRO A 158 -10.61 11.03 9.43
CA PRO A 158 -11.44 10.78 10.59
C PRO A 158 -12.42 11.93 10.85
N THR A 159 -13.64 11.60 11.23
CA THR A 159 -14.65 12.57 11.65
C THR A 159 -14.28 13.19 13.00
N THR A 160 -14.83 14.36 13.31
CA THR A 160 -14.66 14.99 14.63
C THR A 160 -15.15 14.08 15.77
N ALA A 161 -16.21 13.28 15.54
CA ALA A 161 -16.73 12.34 16.52
C ALA A 161 -15.72 11.21 16.82
N GLU A 162 -15.11 10.61 15.78
CA GLU A 162 -14.08 9.57 15.92
C GLU A 162 -12.84 10.12 16.63
N ILE A 163 -12.39 11.33 16.27
CA ILE A 163 -11.25 11.98 16.94
C ILE A 163 -11.54 12.19 18.43
N ASN A 164 -12.73 12.68 18.77
CA ASN A 164 -13.11 12.92 20.16
C ASN A 164 -13.24 11.61 20.95
N HIS A 165 -13.80 10.58 20.34
CA HIS A 165 -13.86 9.23 20.93
C HIS A 165 -12.45 8.68 21.21
N ALA A 166 -11.56 8.71 20.22
CA ALA A 166 -10.17 8.24 20.40
C ALA A 166 -9.44 9.01 21.51
N ARG A 167 -9.62 10.33 21.61
CA ARG A 167 -9.04 11.15 22.68
C ARG A 167 -9.59 10.76 24.07
N ALA A 168 -10.89 10.48 24.17
CA ALA A 168 -11.49 10.02 25.41
C ALA A 168 -10.90 8.67 25.87
N VAL A 169 -10.80 7.69 24.96
CA VAL A 169 -10.18 6.39 25.24
C VAL A 169 -8.73 6.53 25.71
N LEU A 170 -7.93 7.35 25.05
CA LEU A 170 -6.54 7.60 25.45
C LEU A 170 -6.44 8.24 26.85
N THR A 171 -7.38 9.16 27.17
CA THR A 171 -7.42 9.82 28.47
C THR A 171 -7.80 8.84 29.60
N GLU A 172 -8.71 7.91 29.34
CA GLU A 172 -9.11 6.88 30.30
C GLU A 172 -8.00 5.85 30.51
N ASN A 173 -7.34 5.39 29.45
CA ASN A 173 -6.18 4.49 29.56
C ASN A 173 -5.03 5.12 30.36
N ALA A 174 -4.78 6.42 30.20
CA ALA A 174 -3.75 7.13 30.98
C ALA A 174 -4.08 7.19 32.50
N LYS A 175 -5.34 6.98 32.89
CA LYS A 175 -5.79 6.88 34.27
C LYS A 175 -5.71 5.46 34.87
N GLY A 176 -5.21 4.50 34.11
CA GLY A 176 -5.05 3.10 34.54
C GLY A 176 -6.34 2.28 34.53
N VAL A 177 -7.39 2.74 33.88
CA VAL A 177 -8.61 1.99 33.65
C VAL A 177 -8.45 1.30 32.29
N GLY A 178 -7.82 0.11 32.29
CA GLY A 178 -7.76 -0.73 31.10
C GLY A 178 -9.13 -1.30 30.76
N ILE A 179 -9.47 -1.30 29.48
CA ILE A 179 -10.55 -2.13 28.90
C ILE A 179 -10.02 -3.52 28.67
#